data_21ff5b1154979439ded89ba2f41aebd3
#
_entry.id   21ff5b1154979439ded89ba2f41aebd3
#
_cell.length_a   1.000
_cell.length_b   1.000
_cell.length_c   1.000
_cell.angle_alpha   90.00
_cell.angle_beta   90.00
_cell.angle_gamma   90.00
#
_symmetry.space_group_name_H-M   'P 1'
#
loop_
_entity.id
_entity.type
_entity.pdbx_description
1 polymer ?
#
loop_
_entity_poly.entity_id
_entity_poly.type
_entity_poly.pdbx_seq_one_letter_code
_entity_poly.pdbx_strand_id
1 'polypeptide(L)'
;FIVVCLFRDIIIRHRREFPTLFLFGPKGTGKTAFGELLQSVFVYNGDHPNLRTSTMPSLATVLSQAEDAIMHLDEYKNDIDVEKIELLKGLWDCQGRSKLDIETRKREQSKVLSGVIVSGQEKPTVDIALYSRQCVLPFHKDTHTTEEKENFRVLKDWEYEGTSYIVLELLQVRTQFEQSYKDCYEQAVKRICTSLTFCIDERILHNWSVVLASYMAVQHHIQFPFTFEEVFKTVLNGVEYQNEECLHSNELSIFWKTVDYLKHDNQIYGLCDYRIHEYTSLKVDIKMDGRRQTVTREYGNVKKILMIPTNSRLFALYALHLQKTREK
;
A
#
# COMPACT_ATOMS: atom_id res chain seq x y z
N PHE A 1 5.83 -6.24 -11.83
CA PHE A 1 6.15 -6.72 -10.47
C PHE A 1 7.10 -7.93 -10.51
N ILE A 2 7.04 -8.80 -11.54
CA ILE A 2 7.99 -9.91 -11.73
C ILE A 2 9.44 -9.42 -11.69
N VAL A 3 9.79 -8.39 -12.49
CA VAL A 3 11.13 -7.79 -12.52
C VAL A 3 11.56 -7.26 -11.15
N VAL A 4 10.63 -6.62 -10.44
CA VAL A 4 10.85 -6.11 -9.07
C VAL A 4 11.24 -7.24 -8.12
N CYS A 5 10.50 -8.36 -8.15
CA CYS A 5 10.76 -9.49 -7.26
C CYS A 5 12.03 -10.25 -7.65
N LEU A 6 12.29 -10.45 -8.94
CA LEU A 6 13.47 -11.17 -9.42
C LEU A 6 14.80 -10.47 -9.07
N PHE A 7 14.80 -9.14 -9.05
CA PHE A 7 15.98 -8.34 -8.71
C PHE A 7 15.85 -7.68 -7.32
N ARG A 8 15.07 -8.30 -6.45
CA ARG A 8 14.83 -7.83 -5.09
C ARG A 8 16.12 -7.59 -4.30
N ASP A 9 17.09 -8.49 -4.42
CA ASP A 9 18.38 -8.38 -3.73
C ASP A 9 19.14 -7.11 -4.13
N ILE A 10 19.05 -6.67 -5.39
CA ILE A 10 19.65 -5.43 -5.87
C ILE A 10 18.89 -4.22 -5.32
N ILE A 11 17.55 -4.28 -5.37
CA ILE A 11 16.68 -3.21 -4.90
C ILE A 11 16.89 -2.95 -3.41
N ILE A 12 16.90 -3.98 -2.56
CA ILE A 12 17.07 -3.82 -1.11
C ILE A 12 18.48 -3.40 -0.69
N ARG A 13 19.50 -3.63 -1.54
CA ARG A 13 20.85 -3.08 -1.32
C ARG A 13 20.90 -1.57 -1.50
N HIS A 14 20.04 -1.03 -2.35
CA HIS A 14 19.92 0.41 -2.56
C HIS A 14 19.05 1.07 -1.47
N ARG A 15 17.88 0.49 -1.18
CA ARG A 15 16.99 0.88 -0.07
C ARG A 15 16.44 -0.39 0.57
N ARG A 16 16.34 -0.40 1.90
CA ARG A 16 15.92 -1.59 2.64
C ARG A 16 14.43 -1.88 2.54
N GLU A 17 13.67 -0.90 2.08
CA GLU A 17 12.22 -0.99 1.94
C GLU A 17 11.86 -1.69 0.61
N PHE A 18 10.89 -2.61 0.68
CA PHE A 18 10.44 -3.37 -0.48
C PHE A 18 8.90 -3.43 -0.53
N PRO A 19 8.26 -2.98 -1.62
CA PRO A 19 6.82 -2.92 -1.71
C PRO A 19 6.16 -4.31 -1.78
N THR A 20 5.01 -4.44 -1.14
CA THR A 20 4.09 -5.56 -1.35
C THR A 20 3.07 -5.17 -2.43
N LEU A 21 2.69 -6.11 -3.30
CA LEU A 21 1.61 -5.89 -4.25
C LEU A 21 0.27 -6.33 -3.63
N PHE A 22 -0.72 -5.45 -3.62
CA PHE A 22 -2.05 -5.75 -3.09
C PHE A 22 -3.10 -5.75 -4.21
N LEU A 23 -3.72 -6.91 -4.45
CA LEU A 23 -4.79 -7.11 -5.43
C LEU A 23 -6.13 -6.96 -4.72
N PHE A 24 -6.81 -5.84 -4.97
CA PHE A 24 -8.07 -5.49 -4.32
C PHE A 24 -9.25 -5.60 -5.29
N GLY A 25 -10.36 -6.15 -4.83
CA GLY A 25 -11.62 -6.12 -5.61
C GLY A 25 -12.63 -7.18 -5.19
N PRO A 26 -13.86 -7.14 -5.74
CA PRO A 26 -14.92 -8.08 -5.42
C PRO A 26 -14.55 -9.55 -5.74
N LYS A 27 -15.33 -10.49 -5.20
CA LYS A 27 -15.20 -11.91 -5.53
C LYS A 27 -15.46 -12.14 -7.02
N GLY A 28 -14.64 -13.02 -7.63
CA GLY A 28 -14.81 -13.42 -9.03
C GLY A 28 -14.24 -12.44 -10.05
N THR A 29 -13.30 -11.57 -9.67
CA THR A 29 -12.62 -10.61 -10.56
C THR A 29 -11.25 -11.11 -11.06
N GLY A 30 -10.88 -12.37 -10.79
CA GLY A 30 -9.63 -12.95 -11.28
C GLY A 30 -8.37 -12.66 -10.47
N LYS A 31 -8.47 -12.01 -9.29
CA LYS A 31 -7.31 -11.66 -8.44
C LYS A 31 -6.41 -12.86 -8.11
N THR A 32 -7.03 -13.94 -7.61
CA THR A 32 -6.30 -15.17 -7.24
C THR A 32 -5.62 -15.77 -8.45
N ALA A 33 -6.35 -15.92 -9.57
CA ALA A 33 -5.78 -16.42 -10.81
C ALA A 33 -4.63 -15.56 -11.36
N PHE A 34 -4.71 -14.24 -11.19
CA PHE A 34 -3.63 -13.34 -11.56
C PHE A 34 -2.41 -13.47 -10.63
N GLY A 35 -2.63 -13.63 -9.32
CA GLY A 35 -1.56 -13.92 -8.36
C GLY A 35 -0.85 -15.24 -8.64
N GLU A 36 -1.61 -16.31 -8.94
CA GLU A 36 -1.09 -17.62 -9.32
C GLU A 36 -0.24 -17.56 -10.59
N LEU A 37 -0.72 -16.84 -11.62
CA LEU A 37 0.04 -16.64 -12.85
C LEU A 37 1.38 -15.95 -12.60
N LEU A 38 1.39 -14.85 -11.82
CA LEU A 38 2.65 -14.16 -11.49
C LEU A 38 3.60 -15.07 -10.70
N GLN A 39 3.07 -15.92 -9.84
CA GLN A 39 3.85 -16.86 -9.05
C GLN A 39 4.40 -18.02 -9.90
N SER A 40 3.64 -18.53 -10.89
CA SER A 40 4.04 -19.63 -11.76
C SER A 40 5.28 -19.32 -12.60
N VAL A 41 5.53 -18.03 -12.88
CA VAL A 41 6.74 -17.59 -13.59
C VAL A 41 8.02 -18.00 -12.84
N PHE A 42 7.96 -18.15 -11.51
CA PHE A 42 9.08 -18.59 -10.66
C PHE A 42 9.10 -20.10 -10.39
N VAL A 43 8.41 -20.90 -11.21
CA VAL A 43 8.32 -22.38 -11.08
C VAL A 43 7.67 -22.84 -9.76
N TYR A 44 7.00 -21.94 -9.06
CA TYR A 44 6.32 -22.27 -7.82
C TYR A 44 4.84 -22.59 -8.10
N ASN A 45 4.49 -23.88 -8.03
CA ASN A 45 3.13 -24.39 -8.16
C ASN A 45 2.52 -24.82 -6.81
N GLY A 46 2.99 -24.19 -5.72
CA GLY A 46 2.50 -24.47 -4.38
C GLY A 46 1.21 -23.75 -4.05
N ASP A 47 0.50 -24.28 -3.04
CA ASP A 47 -0.69 -23.64 -2.51
C ASP A 47 -0.35 -22.25 -1.96
N HIS A 48 -1.17 -21.26 -2.29
CA HIS A 48 -1.08 -19.94 -1.70
C HIS A 48 -1.75 -19.95 -0.31
N PRO A 49 -1.02 -19.53 0.75
CA PRO A 49 -1.57 -19.52 2.09
C PRO A 49 -2.76 -18.56 2.22
N ASN A 50 -3.82 -19.04 2.84
CA ASN A 50 -4.97 -18.21 3.20
C ASN A 50 -4.65 -17.45 4.50
N LEU A 51 -4.65 -16.12 4.44
CA LEU A 51 -4.33 -15.26 5.60
C LEU A 51 -5.26 -15.46 6.80
N ARG A 52 -6.51 -15.85 6.59
CA ARG A 52 -7.44 -16.07 7.71
C ARG A 52 -7.20 -17.39 8.44
N THR A 53 -6.89 -18.46 7.70
CA THR A 53 -6.81 -19.81 8.24
C THR A 53 -5.39 -20.27 8.56
N SER A 54 -4.39 -19.69 7.91
CA SER A 54 -2.98 -20.02 8.15
C SER A 54 -2.49 -19.50 9.50
N THR A 55 -1.64 -20.31 10.15
CA THR A 55 -0.98 -19.90 11.39
C THR A 55 0.24 -19.02 11.11
N MET A 56 0.65 -18.20 12.07
CA MET A 56 1.85 -17.36 11.96
C MET A 56 3.13 -18.14 11.63
N PRO A 57 3.40 -19.34 12.27
CA PRO A 57 4.56 -20.15 11.88
C PRO A 57 4.51 -20.61 10.43
N SER A 58 3.32 -21.02 9.93
CA SER A 58 3.15 -21.44 8.53
C SER A 58 3.45 -20.30 7.56
N LEU A 59 2.90 -19.10 7.81
CA LEU A 59 3.18 -17.92 6.99
C LEU A 59 4.67 -17.56 6.98
N ALA A 60 5.32 -17.56 8.16
CA ALA A 60 6.74 -17.27 8.25
C ALA A 60 7.60 -18.30 7.49
N THR A 61 7.22 -19.59 7.53
CA THR A 61 7.90 -20.66 6.80
C THR A 61 7.80 -20.43 5.30
N VAL A 62 6.58 -20.21 4.77
CA VAL A 62 6.35 -19.96 3.34
C VAL A 62 7.16 -18.76 2.86
N LEU A 63 7.15 -17.64 3.58
CA LEU A 63 7.88 -16.42 3.21
C LEU A 63 9.41 -16.57 3.23
N SER A 64 9.94 -17.58 3.90
CA SER A 64 11.38 -17.88 3.97
C SER A 64 11.83 -18.97 2.99
N GLN A 65 10.91 -19.67 2.32
CA GLN A 65 11.23 -20.79 1.43
C GLN A 65 11.74 -20.37 0.05
N ALA A 66 11.40 -19.16 -0.38
CA ALA A 66 11.79 -18.67 -1.70
C ALA A 66 12.54 -17.35 -1.57
N GLU A 67 13.64 -17.22 -2.31
CA GLU A 67 14.42 -15.99 -2.41
C GLU A 67 14.25 -15.39 -3.81
N ASP A 68 14.06 -14.07 -3.86
CA ASP A 68 13.89 -13.31 -5.10
C ASP A 68 12.79 -13.87 -6.03
N ALA A 69 11.76 -14.45 -5.44
CA ALA A 69 10.58 -15.00 -6.12
C ALA A 69 9.30 -14.38 -5.54
N ILE A 70 8.16 -14.71 -6.13
CA ILE A 70 6.86 -14.22 -5.69
C ILE A 70 6.18 -15.26 -4.80
N MET A 71 5.70 -14.80 -3.63
CA MET A 71 4.80 -15.56 -2.76
C MET A 71 3.44 -14.88 -2.70
N HIS A 72 2.37 -15.63 -2.94
CA HIS A 72 1.01 -15.12 -2.91
C HIS A 72 0.31 -15.50 -1.60
N LEU A 73 -0.20 -14.50 -0.87
CA LEU A 73 -1.02 -14.64 0.34
C LEU A 73 -2.45 -14.21 -0.01
N ASP A 74 -3.42 -15.12 0.11
CA ASP A 74 -4.80 -14.86 -0.30
C ASP A 74 -5.74 -14.60 0.89
N GLU A 75 -6.95 -14.11 0.59
CA GLU A 75 -8.07 -13.89 1.54
C GLU A 75 -7.75 -12.87 2.65
N TYR A 76 -7.12 -11.74 2.28
CA TYR A 76 -7.03 -10.61 3.21
C TYR A 76 -8.41 -10.06 3.55
N LYS A 77 -8.64 -9.81 4.84
CA LYS A 77 -9.78 -9.05 5.38
C LYS A 77 -9.33 -8.17 6.53
N ASN A 78 -10.12 -7.16 6.85
CA ASN A 78 -9.80 -6.22 7.94
C ASN A 78 -9.97 -6.84 9.34
N ASP A 79 -10.57 -8.02 9.44
CA ASP A 79 -10.79 -8.78 10.70
C ASP A 79 -9.72 -9.83 11.00
N ILE A 80 -8.60 -9.85 10.25
CA ILE A 80 -7.47 -10.76 10.55
C ILE A 80 -6.77 -10.35 11.84
N ASP A 81 -6.07 -11.32 12.46
CA ASP A 81 -5.35 -11.11 13.70
C ASP A 81 -4.32 -9.97 13.59
N VAL A 82 -4.17 -9.19 14.66
CA VAL A 82 -3.21 -8.08 14.74
C VAL A 82 -1.78 -8.54 14.43
N GLU A 83 -1.38 -9.75 14.87
CA GLU A 83 -0.07 -10.30 14.55
C GLU A 83 0.17 -10.47 13.05
N LYS A 84 -0.87 -10.82 12.29
CA LYS A 84 -0.79 -10.92 10.82
C LYS A 84 -0.69 -9.55 10.16
N ILE A 85 -1.40 -8.54 10.69
CA ILE A 85 -1.27 -7.16 10.24
C ILE A 85 0.16 -6.66 10.47
N GLU A 86 0.74 -6.93 11.65
CA GLU A 86 2.12 -6.55 11.96
C GLU A 86 3.13 -7.30 11.07
N LEU A 87 2.90 -8.59 10.78
CA LEU A 87 3.70 -9.33 9.79
C LEU A 87 3.65 -8.63 8.42
N LEU A 88 2.46 -8.32 7.91
CA LEU A 88 2.29 -7.66 6.60
C LEU A 88 2.98 -6.29 6.55
N LYS A 89 2.95 -5.52 7.64
CA LYS A 89 3.72 -4.26 7.75
C LYS A 89 5.22 -4.50 7.73
N GLY A 90 5.67 -5.56 8.41
CA GLY A 90 7.08 -5.94 8.47
C GLY A 90 7.66 -6.39 7.13
N LEU A 91 6.83 -6.89 6.19
CA LEU A 91 7.27 -7.27 4.84
C LEU A 91 7.97 -6.11 4.12
N TRP A 92 7.47 -4.89 4.29
CA TRP A 92 8.02 -3.69 3.68
C TRP A 92 9.44 -3.39 4.17
N ASP A 93 9.71 -3.65 5.44
CA ASP A 93 11.05 -3.53 6.06
C ASP A 93 11.90 -4.80 5.86
N CYS A 94 11.46 -5.74 5.01
CA CYS A 94 12.05 -7.06 4.79
C CYS A 94 12.19 -7.87 6.10
N GLN A 95 11.33 -7.61 7.07
CA GLN A 95 11.33 -8.25 8.38
C GLN A 95 10.20 -9.28 8.45
N GLY A 96 10.58 -10.49 8.83
CA GLY A 96 9.63 -11.54 9.16
C GLY A 96 9.33 -11.62 10.66
N ARG A 97 8.83 -12.77 11.09
CA ARG A 97 8.50 -13.04 12.49
C ARG A 97 9.75 -13.00 13.36
N SER A 98 9.65 -12.32 14.50
CA SER A 98 10.67 -12.35 15.55
C SER A 98 10.25 -13.33 16.65
N LYS A 99 11.12 -14.28 16.99
CA LYS A 99 10.93 -15.25 18.08
C LYS A 99 12.11 -15.15 19.04
N LEU A 100 11.82 -15.18 20.35
CA LEU A 100 12.85 -15.35 21.35
C LEU A 100 13.10 -16.86 21.52
N ASP A 101 14.32 -17.30 21.26
CA ASP A 101 14.76 -18.62 21.64
C ASP A 101 14.94 -18.67 23.17
N ILE A 102 14.16 -19.53 23.81
CA ILE A 102 14.10 -19.62 25.27
C ILE A 102 15.41 -20.20 25.85
N GLU A 103 16.08 -21.09 25.11
CA GLU A 103 17.31 -21.76 25.55
C GLU A 103 18.52 -20.82 25.42
N THR A 104 18.65 -20.18 24.29
CA THR A 104 19.81 -19.32 24.00
C THR A 104 19.59 -17.86 24.42
N ARG A 105 18.36 -17.47 24.77
CA ARG A 105 17.91 -16.06 25.00
C ARG A 105 18.26 -15.12 23.86
N LYS A 106 18.47 -15.65 22.66
CA LYS A 106 18.72 -14.85 21.45
C LYS A 106 17.40 -14.62 20.71
N ARG A 107 17.30 -13.43 20.15
CA ARG A 107 16.18 -13.09 19.26
C ARG A 107 16.49 -13.66 17.88
N GLU A 108 15.74 -14.66 17.47
CA GLU A 108 15.74 -15.15 16.10
C GLU A 108 14.69 -14.37 15.31
N GLN A 109 15.10 -13.86 14.18
CA GLN A 109 14.21 -13.17 13.25
C GLN A 109 14.22 -13.94 11.94
N SER A 110 13.05 -14.42 11.50
CA SER A 110 12.91 -14.99 10.17
C SER A 110 13.09 -13.87 9.13
N LYS A 111 13.92 -14.13 8.13
CA LYS A 111 14.08 -13.20 7.01
C LYS A 111 12.96 -13.44 6.00
N VAL A 112 12.42 -12.36 5.45
CA VAL A 112 11.57 -12.42 4.28
C VAL A 112 12.46 -12.19 3.07
N LEU A 113 12.62 -13.22 2.25
CA LEU A 113 13.50 -13.20 1.08
C LEU A 113 12.71 -13.08 -0.23
N SER A 114 11.39 -13.30 -0.19
CA SER A 114 10.49 -13.25 -1.34
C SER A 114 9.85 -11.87 -1.51
N GLY A 115 9.46 -11.55 -2.74
CA GLY A 115 8.43 -10.55 -2.98
C GLY A 115 7.05 -11.11 -2.64
N VAL A 116 6.14 -10.28 -2.17
CA VAL A 116 4.83 -10.74 -1.69
C VAL A 116 3.69 -10.08 -2.46
N ILE A 117 2.75 -10.91 -2.90
CA ILE A 117 1.44 -10.49 -3.38
C ILE A 117 0.42 -10.82 -2.28
N VAL A 118 -0.44 -9.89 -1.98
CA VAL A 118 -1.61 -10.10 -1.10
C VAL A 118 -2.86 -9.88 -1.91
N SER A 119 -3.85 -10.77 -1.81
CA SER A 119 -5.15 -10.55 -2.46
C SER A 119 -6.27 -10.51 -1.42
N GLY A 120 -7.29 -9.67 -1.68
CA GLY A 120 -8.41 -9.51 -0.77
C GLY A 120 -9.61 -8.78 -1.37
N GLN A 121 -10.73 -8.86 -0.67
CA GLN A 121 -11.97 -8.19 -1.04
C GLN A 121 -12.14 -6.85 -0.31
N GLU A 122 -11.36 -6.61 0.72
CA GLU A 122 -11.39 -5.41 1.54
C GLU A 122 -10.06 -4.67 1.41
N LYS A 123 -10.12 -3.33 1.39
CA LYS A 123 -8.92 -2.50 1.41
C LYS A 123 -8.36 -2.43 2.82
N PRO A 124 -7.04 -2.51 3.03
CA PRO A 124 -6.44 -2.38 4.36
C PRO A 124 -6.41 -0.93 4.88
N THR A 125 -7.45 -0.14 4.57
CA THR A 125 -7.56 1.27 4.97
C THR A 125 -7.87 1.48 6.45
N VAL A 126 -8.21 0.41 7.17
CA VAL A 126 -8.33 0.44 8.64
C VAL A 126 -6.96 0.67 9.29
N ASP A 127 -5.89 0.18 8.68
CA ASP A 127 -4.51 0.48 9.06
C ASP A 127 -3.79 1.20 7.91
N ILE A 128 -3.76 2.53 7.98
CA ILE A 128 -3.11 3.38 6.96
C ILE A 128 -1.62 3.06 6.84
N ALA A 129 -0.98 2.64 7.94
CA ALA A 129 0.42 2.26 7.91
C ALA A 129 0.67 0.98 7.11
N LEU A 130 -0.26 0.03 7.09
CA LEU A 130 -0.22 -1.13 6.20
C LEU A 130 -0.54 -0.71 4.76
N TYR A 131 -1.58 0.09 4.56
CA TYR A 131 -2.03 0.52 3.24
C TYR A 131 -0.93 1.27 2.46
N SER A 132 -0.22 2.19 3.12
CA SER A 132 0.84 2.98 2.49
C SER A 132 2.09 2.17 2.13
N ARG A 133 2.27 0.96 2.67
CA ARG A 133 3.42 0.07 2.39
C ARG A 133 3.22 -0.85 1.17
N GLN A 134 2.12 -0.71 0.49
CA GLN A 134 1.72 -1.58 -0.62
C GLN A 134 1.61 -0.80 -1.92
N CYS A 135 1.76 -1.48 -3.06
CA CYS A 135 1.23 -1.03 -4.34
C CYS A 135 -0.15 -1.66 -4.51
N VAL A 136 -1.19 -0.85 -4.57
CA VAL A 136 -2.58 -1.36 -4.65
C VAL A 136 -3.07 -1.35 -6.09
N LEU A 137 -3.49 -2.52 -6.59
CA LEU A 137 -4.12 -2.68 -7.89
C LEU A 137 -5.60 -3.02 -7.71
N PRO A 138 -6.51 -2.12 -8.08
CA PRO A 138 -7.94 -2.39 -8.03
C PRO A 138 -8.38 -3.29 -9.20
N PHE A 139 -9.18 -4.31 -8.88
CA PHE A 139 -9.87 -5.19 -9.83
C PHE A 139 -11.36 -4.87 -9.81
N HIS A 140 -11.91 -4.57 -10.96
CA HIS A 140 -13.33 -4.25 -11.11
C HIS A 140 -14.11 -5.45 -11.64
N LYS A 141 -15.39 -5.51 -11.33
CA LYS A 141 -16.27 -6.56 -11.83
C LYS A 141 -16.95 -6.06 -13.12
N ASP A 142 -16.33 -6.38 -14.24
CA ASP A 142 -16.86 -6.05 -15.55
C ASP A 142 -17.43 -7.28 -16.26
N THR A 143 -18.26 -7.05 -17.26
CA THR A 143 -18.71 -8.12 -18.16
C THR A 143 -17.61 -8.39 -19.17
N HIS A 144 -17.00 -9.55 -19.08
CA HIS A 144 -15.94 -9.95 -20.00
C HIS A 144 -16.47 -10.28 -21.39
N THR A 145 -15.81 -9.76 -22.40
CA THR A 145 -16.06 -10.08 -23.80
C THR A 145 -15.66 -11.53 -24.10
N THR A 146 -16.10 -12.05 -25.26
CA THR A 146 -15.70 -13.39 -25.70
C THR A 146 -14.19 -13.47 -25.92
N GLU A 147 -13.60 -12.41 -26.48
CA GLU A 147 -12.16 -12.30 -26.72
C GLU A 147 -11.35 -12.31 -25.42
N GLU A 148 -11.77 -11.57 -24.40
CA GLU A 148 -11.11 -11.57 -23.09
C GLU A 148 -11.16 -12.94 -22.40
N LYS A 149 -12.28 -13.68 -22.55
CA LYS A 149 -12.39 -15.04 -22.04
C LYS A 149 -11.46 -16.01 -22.77
N GLU A 150 -11.31 -15.86 -24.07
CA GLU A 150 -10.39 -16.67 -24.85
C GLU A 150 -8.94 -16.36 -24.52
N ASN A 151 -8.58 -15.08 -24.40
CA ASN A 151 -7.25 -14.66 -23.96
C ASN A 151 -6.91 -15.19 -22.56
N PHE A 152 -7.89 -15.21 -21.66
CA PHE A 152 -7.70 -15.80 -20.34
C PHE A 152 -7.46 -17.31 -20.40
N ARG A 153 -8.14 -18.03 -21.30
CA ARG A 153 -7.93 -19.46 -21.52
C ARG A 153 -6.50 -19.73 -22.04
N VAL A 154 -6.07 -18.98 -23.05
CA VAL A 154 -4.70 -19.07 -23.59
C VAL A 154 -3.66 -18.80 -22.50
N LEU A 155 -3.91 -17.83 -21.63
CA LEU A 155 -3.04 -17.51 -20.49
C LEU A 155 -2.93 -18.68 -19.50
N LYS A 156 -4.04 -19.39 -19.23
CA LYS A 156 -4.04 -20.59 -18.37
C LYS A 156 -3.34 -21.78 -19.04
N ASP A 157 -3.43 -21.90 -20.35
CA ASP A 157 -2.69 -22.92 -21.10
C ASP A 157 -1.17 -22.66 -20.99
N TRP A 158 -0.72 -21.41 -21.13
CA TRP A 158 0.69 -21.05 -20.92
C TRP A 158 1.17 -21.28 -19.48
N GLU A 159 0.33 -20.98 -18.50
CA GLU A 159 0.63 -21.27 -17.10
C GLU A 159 0.84 -22.79 -16.88
N TYR A 160 0.02 -23.62 -17.51
CA TYR A 160 0.13 -25.07 -17.44
C TYR A 160 1.39 -25.60 -18.17
N GLU A 161 1.72 -25.05 -19.34
CA GLU A 161 2.91 -25.40 -20.11
C GLU A 161 4.21 -24.93 -19.47
N GLY A 162 4.13 -23.87 -18.65
CA GLY A 162 5.23 -23.26 -17.92
C GLY A 162 5.72 -21.96 -18.53
N THR A 163 5.87 -20.94 -17.67
CA THR A 163 6.27 -19.57 -18.04
C THR A 163 7.64 -19.17 -17.49
N SER A 164 8.38 -20.12 -16.92
CA SER A 164 9.67 -19.86 -16.26
C SER A 164 10.79 -19.37 -17.17
N TYR A 165 10.67 -19.57 -18.49
CA TYR A 165 11.59 -19.00 -19.47
C TYR A 165 11.66 -17.46 -19.37
N ILE A 166 10.59 -16.79 -18.91
CA ILE A 166 10.57 -15.33 -18.68
C ILE A 166 11.64 -14.95 -17.64
N VAL A 167 11.79 -15.74 -16.58
CA VAL A 167 12.82 -15.51 -15.55
C VAL A 167 14.23 -15.66 -16.18
N LEU A 168 14.42 -16.68 -17.01
CA LEU A 168 15.72 -16.91 -17.65
C LEU A 168 16.12 -15.75 -18.58
N GLU A 169 15.17 -15.23 -19.36
CA GLU A 169 15.40 -14.03 -20.19
C GLU A 169 15.70 -12.79 -19.34
N LEU A 170 14.96 -12.57 -18.27
CA LEU A 170 15.18 -11.46 -17.34
C LEU A 170 16.56 -11.57 -16.66
N LEU A 171 17.00 -12.75 -16.29
CA LEU A 171 18.31 -12.95 -15.63
C LEU A 171 19.49 -12.59 -16.54
N GLN A 172 19.34 -12.66 -17.85
CA GLN A 172 20.39 -12.26 -18.81
C GLN A 172 20.72 -10.76 -18.69
N VAL A 173 19.76 -9.94 -18.27
CA VAL A 173 19.94 -8.48 -18.11
C VAL A 173 20.24 -8.05 -16.67
N ARG A 174 20.54 -8.99 -15.77
CA ARG A 174 20.83 -8.70 -14.36
C ARG A 174 21.95 -7.69 -14.16
N THR A 175 23.05 -7.83 -14.90
CA THR A 175 24.21 -6.93 -14.78
C THR A 175 23.84 -5.49 -15.18
N GLN A 176 23.09 -5.34 -16.27
CA GLN A 176 22.60 -4.04 -16.75
C GLN A 176 21.62 -3.42 -15.75
N PHE A 177 20.73 -4.24 -15.19
CA PHE A 177 19.83 -3.81 -14.13
C PHE A 177 20.59 -3.27 -12.92
N GLU A 178 21.57 -4.02 -12.41
CA GLU A 178 22.37 -3.62 -11.24
C GLU A 178 23.12 -2.30 -11.47
N GLN A 179 23.66 -2.10 -12.68
CA GLN A 179 24.39 -0.87 -13.03
C GLN A 179 23.50 0.36 -13.16
N SER A 180 22.27 0.20 -13.63
CA SER A 180 21.38 1.32 -13.96
C SER A 180 20.29 1.60 -12.92
N TYR A 181 19.96 0.64 -12.05
CA TYR A 181 18.79 0.73 -11.17
C TYR A 181 18.79 1.97 -10.28
N LYS A 182 19.93 2.32 -9.68
CA LYS A 182 20.03 3.49 -8.79
C LYS A 182 19.61 4.77 -9.51
N ASP A 183 20.20 5.01 -10.69
CA ASP A 183 19.91 6.22 -11.47
C ASP A 183 18.46 6.21 -11.99
N CYS A 184 17.97 5.04 -12.39
CA CYS A 184 16.56 4.86 -12.77
C CYS A 184 15.60 5.18 -11.61
N TYR A 185 15.96 4.78 -10.39
CA TYR A 185 15.15 5.07 -9.21
C TYR A 185 15.09 6.57 -8.90
N GLU A 186 16.22 7.26 -8.92
CA GLU A 186 16.26 8.72 -8.71
C GLU A 186 15.46 9.48 -9.79
N GLN A 187 15.57 9.03 -11.05
CA GLN A 187 14.77 9.57 -12.15
C GLN A 187 13.28 9.28 -12.00
N ALA A 188 12.91 8.06 -11.56
CA ALA A 188 11.51 7.69 -11.34
C ALA A 188 10.86 8.58 -10.26
N VAL A 189 11.52 8.75 -9.11
CA VAL A 189 11.07 9.66 -8.05
C VAL A 189 10.86 11.07 -8.58
N LYS A 190 11.87 11.60 -9.28
CA LYS A 190 11.80 12.96 -9.85
C LYS A 190 10.65 13.10 -10.83
N ARG A 191 10.46 12.15 -11.75
CA ARG A 191 9.38 12.18 -12.75
C ARG A 191 8.00 12.15 -12.11
N ILE A 192 7.77 11.26 -11.12
CA ILE A 192 6.51 11.20 -10.37
C ILE A 192 6.24 12.53 -9.66
N CYS A 193 7.21 13.03 -8.89
CA CYS A 193 7.06 14.30 -8.16
C CYS A 193 6.80 15.51 -9.05
N THR A 194 7.39 15.55 -10.26
CA THR A 194 7.18 16.66 -11.19
C THR A 194 5.85 16.59 -11.94
N SER A 195 5.26 15.42 -12.04
CA SER A 195 3.98 15.21 -12.75
C SER A 195 2.76 15.41 -11.85
N LEU A 196 2.93 15.34 -10.54
CA LEU A 196 1.84 15.49 -9.57
C LEU A 196 1.99 16.81 -8.80
N THR A 197 0.87 17.51 -8.60
CA THR A 197 0.84 18.85 -7.98
C THR A 197 0.52 18.82 -6.48
N PHE A 198 0.24 17.65 -5.91
CA PHE A 198 -0.10 17.47 -4.51
C PHE A 198 1.03 16.82 -3.72
N CYS A 199 0.97 16.89 -2.40
CA CYS A 199 1.91 16.20 -1.53
C CYS A 199 1.63 14.70 -1.51
N ILE A 200 2.62 13.90 -1.85
CA ILE A 200 2.54 12.44 -1.91
C ILE A 200 3.10 11.85 -0.61
N ASP A 201 2.45 10.83 -0.05
CA ASP A 201 3.03 10.04 1.04
C ASP A 201 4.34 9.40 0.58
N GLU A 202 5.41 9.52 1.39
CA GLU A 202 6.76 9.06 1.01
C GLU A 202 6.81 7.55 0.73
N ARG A 203 6.02 6.74 1.43
CA ARG A 203 5.98 5.29 1.21
C ARG A 203 5.31 4.94 -0.11
N ILE A 204 4.20 5.61 -0.42
CA ILE A 204 3.49 5.43 -1.69
C ILE A 204 4.40 5.83 -2.85
N LEU A 205 5.06 6.99 -2.74
CA LEU A 205 6.02 7.45 -3.72
C LEU A 205 7.15 6.43 -3.92
N HIS A 206 7.74 5.94 -2.82
CA HIS A 206 8.80 4.94 -2.88
C HIS A 206 8.34 3.67 -3.58
N ASN A 207 7.21 3.11 -3.17
CA ASN A 207 6.71 1.83 -3.70
C ASN A 207 6.51 1.87 -5.22
N TRP A 208 5.85 2.90 -5.72
CA TRP A 208 5.60 3.07 -7.15
C TRP A 208 6.87 3.46 -7.93
N SER A 209 7.80 4.19 -7.28
CA SER A 209 9.11 4.47 -7.87
C SER A 209 9.95 3.22 -8.06
N VAL A 210 9.87 2.24 -7.15
CA VAL A 210 10.53 0.92 -7.31
C VAL A 210 10.00 0.20 -8.56
N VAL A 211 8.67 0.20 -8.77
CA VAL A 211 8.05 -0.43 -9.94
C VAL A 211 8.49 0.26 -11.22
N LEU A 212 8.41 1.59 -11.29
CA LEU A 212 8.81 2.37 -12.47
C LEU A 212 10.30 2.23 -12.78
N ALA A 213 11.15 2.34 -11.75
CA ALA A 213 12.61 2.21 -11.90
C ALA A 213 13.02 0.83 -12.41
N SER A 214 12.35 -0.23 -11.93
CA SER A 214 12.62 -1.59 -12.39
C SER A 214 12.27 -1.77 -13.87
N TYR A 215 11.19 -1.17 -14.34
CA TYR A 215 10.88 -1.14 -15.77
C TYR A 215 11.93 -0.32 -16.56
N MET A 216 12.26 0.87 -16.10
CA MET A 216 13.25 1.75 -16.75
C MET A 216 14.62 1.07 -16.90
N ALA A 217 15.03 0.28 -15.92
CA ALA A 217 16.31 -0.41 -15.93
C ALA A 217 16.41 -1.54 -16.97
N VAL A 218 15.26 -2.11 -17.40
CA VAL A 218 15.26 -3.24 -18.36
C VAL A 218 14.65 -2.89 -19.72
N GLN A 219 13.93 -1.79 -19.88
CA GLN A 219 13.16 -1.45 -21.10
C GLN A 219 13.99 -1.39 -22.40
N HIS A 220 15.30 -1.13 -22.30
CA HIS A 220 16.19 -1.06 -23.47
C HIS A 220 16.82 -2.42 -23.83
N HIS A 221 16.62 -3.42 -22.99
CA HIS A 221 17.19 -4.75 -23.13
C HIS A 221 16.14 -5.81 -23.40
N ILE A 222 14.88 -5.55 -23.04
CA ILE A 222 13.76 -6.46 -23.18
C ILE A 222 12.64 -5.74 -23.93
N GLN A 223 12.07 -6.40 -24.93
CA GLN A 223 10.92 -5.89 -25.66
C GLN A 223 9.65 -6.20 -24.88
N PHE A 224 8.98 -5.15 -24.40
CA PHE A 224 7.67 -5.26 -23.75
C PHE A 224 6.54 -4.97 -24.75
N PRO A 225 5.33 -5.54 -24.55
CA PRO A 225 4.17 -5.24 -25.39
C PRO A 225 3.51 -3.89 -25.07
N PHE A 226 4.13 -3.08 -24.24
CA PHE A 226 3.67 -1.76 -23.80
C PHE A 226 4.83 -0.77 -23.74
N THR A 227 4.49 0.51 -23.85
CA THR A 227 5.43 1.63 -23.90
C THR A 227 5.74 2.18 -22.50
N PHE A 228 6.81 2.97 -22.41
CA PHE A 228 7.13 3.71 -21.17
C PHE A 228 5.96 4.61 -20.73
N GLU A 229 5.31 5.30 -21.66
CA GLU A 229 4.22 6.23 -21.35
C GLU A 229 3.00 5.51 -20.74
N GLU A 230 2.69 4.31 -21.21
CA GLU A 230 1.62 3.50 -20.64
C GLU A 230 1.94 3.03 -19.22
N VAL A 231 3.18 2.59 -18.97
CA VAL A 231 3.65 2.22 -17.64
C VAL A 231 3.63 3.43 -16.72
N PHE A 232 4.17 4.56 -17.18
CA PHE A 232 4.24 5.78 -16.40
C PHE A 232 2.85 6.29 -16.02
N LYS A 233 1.91 6.30 -16.97
CA LYS A 233 0.50 6.65 -16.71
C LYS A 233 -0.13 5.71 -15.67
N THR A 234 0.14 4.42 -15.76
CA THR A 234 -0.36 3.44 -14.78
C THR A 234 0.20 3.71 -13.38
N VAL A 235 1.49 4.04 -13.29
CA VAL A 235 2.14 4.42 -12.03
C VAL A 235 1.52 5.69 -11.45
N LEU A 236 1.34 6.74 -12.26
CA LEU A 236 0.71 7.99 -11.80
C LEU A 236 -0.71 7.73 -11.26
N ASN A 237 -1.54 7.02 -12.02
CA ASN A 237 -2.88 6.65 -11.58
C ASN A 237 -2.87 5.86 -10.26
N GLY A 238 -1.91 4.96 -10.08
CA GLY A 238 -1.73 4.19 -8.85
C GLY A 238 -1.36 5.07 -7.65
N VAL A 239 -0.44 6.02 -7.84
CA VAL A 239 -0.05 7.00 -6.81
C VAL A 239 -1.23 7.89 -6.43
N GLU A 240 -1.92 8.46 -7.41
CA GLU A 240 -3.10 9.32 -7.19
C GLU A 240 -4.17 8.56 -6.41
N TYR A 241 -4.58 7.40 -6.92
CA TYR A 241 -5.59 6.56 -6.29
C TYR A 241 -5.25 6.25 -4.83
N GLN A 242 -4.01 5.78 -4.55
CA GLN A 242 -3.63 5.43 -3.20
C GLN A 242 -3.52 6.64 -2.27
N ASN A 243 -2.98 7.76 -2.77
CA ASN A 243 -2.82 8.97 -1.97
C ASN A 243 -4.18 9.57 -1.59
N GLU A 244 -5.15 9.58 -2.51
CA GLU A 244 -6.54 9.99 -2.24
C GLU A 244 -7.19 9.09 -1.18
N GLU A 245 -7.05 7.78 -1.28
CA GLU A 245 -7.58 6.84 -0.30
C GLU A 245 -6.95 7.02 1.09
N CYS A 246 -5.65 7.29 1.17
CA CYS A 246 -4.98 7.63 2.43
C CYS A 246 -5.54 8.90 3.05
N LEU A 247 -5.75 9.95 2.25
CA LEU A 247 -6.34 11.20 2.70
C LEU A 247 -7.78 10.99 3.17
N HIS A 248 -8.54 10.15 2.47
CA HIS A 248 -9.92 9.85 2.82
C HIS A 248 -10.08 8.98 4.07
N SER A 249 -9.11 8.16 4.37
CA SER A 249 -9.09 7.27 5.54
C SER A 249 -8.52 7.92 6.80
N ASN A 250 -7.93 9.12 6.70
CA ASN A 250 -7.39 9.84 7.83
C ASN A 250 -8.53 10.29 8.76
N GLU A 251 -8.38 10.12 10.07
CA GLU A 251 -9.36 10.53 11.09
C GLU A 251 -9.80 11.99 10.94
N LEU A 252 -8.87 12.86 10.56
CA LEU A 252 -9.16 14.26 10.32
C LEU A 252 -10.08 14.46 9.09
N SER A 253 -9.91 13.67 8.05
CA SER A 253 -10.78 13.68 6.87
C SER A 253 -12.18 13.14 7.20
N ILE A 254 -12.26 12.07 7.99
CA ILE A 254 -13.53 11.53 8.50
C ILE A 254 -14.23 12.61 9.34
N PHE A 255 -13.50 13.29 10.21
CA PHE A 255 -14.02 14.41 10.99
C PHE A 255 -14.60 15.51 10.08
N TRP A 256 -13.86 15.98 9.08
CA TRP A 256 -14.32 17.03 8.19
C TRP A 256 -15.51 16.63 7.33
N LYS A 257 -15.53 15.42 6.78
CA LYS A 257 -16.69 14.88 6.04
C LYS A 257 -17.92 14.82 6.91
N THR A 258 -17.75 14.39 8.18
CA THR A 258 -18.88 14.36 9.13
C THR A 258 -19.37 15.75 9.48
N VAL A 259 -18.45 16.73 9.66
CA VAL A 259 -18.81 18.12 9.90
C VAL A 259 -19.58 18.71 8.70
N ASP A 260 -19.14 18.46 7.49
CA ASP A 260 -19.82 18.90 6.27
C ASP A 260 -21.20 18.24 6.14
N TYR A 261 -21.31 16.95 6.40
CA TYR A 261 -22.60 16.25 6.43
C TYR A 261 -23.55 16.87 7.47
N LEU A 262 -23.10 17.04 8.72
CA LEU A 262 -23.92 17.62 9.79
C LEU A 262 -24.33 19.07 9.49
N LYS A 263 -23.50 19.82 8.78
CA LYS A 263 -23.80 21.15 8.31
C LYS A 263 -24.86 21.15 7.21
N HIS A 264 -24.73 20.29 6.20
CA HIS A 264 -25.70 20.13 5.12
C HIS A 264 -27.06 19.65 5.62
N ASP A 265 -27.06 18.78 6.64
CA ASP A 265 -28.27 18.26 7.28
C ASP A 265 -28.84 19.22 8.36
N ASN A 266 -28.33 20.45 8.44
CA ASN A 266 -28.75 21.48 9.40
C ASN A 266 -28.71 21.04 10.88
N GLN A 267 -27.83 20.10 11.23
CA GLN A 267 -27.66 19.65 12.61
C GLN A 267 -26.67 20.50 13.41
N ILE A 268 -25.75 21.22 12.74
CA ILE A 268 -24.81 22.15 13.33
C ILE A 268 -24.87 23.51 12.64
N TYR A 269 -24.66 24.58 13.40
CA TYR A 269 -24.73 25.94 12.93
C TYR A 269 -23.46 26.71 13.22
N GLY A 270 -23.02 27.51 12.23
CA GLY A 270 -21.92 28.47 12.43
C GLY A 270 -22.26 29.46 13.54
N LEU A 271 -21.23 29.96 14.25
CA LEU A 271 -21.29 30.85 15.42
C LEU A 271 -21.78 30.17 16.71
N CYS A 272 -22.61 29.13 16.65
CA CYS A 272 -23.10 28.37 17.81
C CYS A 272 -22.22 27.15 18.09
N ASP A 273 -22.09 26.25 17.10
CA ASP A 273 -21.41 24.99 17.24
C ASP A 273 -19.95 25.05 16.79
N TYR A 274 -19.60 26.02 15.92
CA TYR A 274 -18.22 26.27 15.48
C TYR A 274 -18.04 27.72 15.01
N ARG A 275 -16.78 28.19 15.00
CA ARG A 275 -16.38 29.51 14.44
C ARG A 275 -15.10 29.34 13.63
N ILE A 276 -14.99 30.13 12.57
CA ILE A 276 -13.78 30.20 11.75
C ILE A 276 -13.23 31.62 11.92
N HIS A 277 -12.02 31.71 12.40
CA HIS A 277 -11.30 32.98 12.56
C HIS A 277 -9.95 32.91 11.85
N GLU A 278 -9.47 34.06 11.45
CA GLU A 278 -8.16 34.23 10.82
C GLU A 278 -7.16 34.74 11.87
N TYR A 279 -6.05 34.02 11.99
CA TYR A 279 -4.98 34.35 12.95
C TYR A 279 -3.61 34.33 12.29
N THR A 280 -2.75 35.25 12.71
CA THR A 280 -1.30 35.20 12.43
C THR A 280 -0.54 34.53 13.57
N SER A 281 -1.08 34.60 14.79
CA SER A 281 -0.56 33.91 15.98
C SER A 281 -1.71 33.47 16.89
N LEU A 282 -1.52 32.38 17.62
CA LEU A 282 -2.50 31.85 18.57
C LEU A 282 -1.82 31.42 19.85
N LYS A 283 -2.36 31.90 20.99
CA LYS A 283 -1.99 31.41 22.31
C LYS A 283 -2.82 30.18 22.64
N VAL A 284 -2.16 29.07 22.90
CA VAL A 284 -2.82 27.77 23.20
C VAL A 284 -2.32 27.28 24.56
N ASP A 285 -3.25 26.95 25.44
CA ASP A 285 -2.93 26.23 26.67
C ASP A 285 -2.79 24.76 26.40
N ILE A 286 -1.60 24.23 26.59
CA ILE A 286 -1.30 22.79 26.45
C ILE A 286 -0.99 22.21 27.84
N LYS A 287 -1.31 20.92 28.00
CA LYS A 287 -0.98 20.16 29.19
C LYS A 287 0.26 19.34 28.91
N MET A 288 1.42 19.72 29.45
CA MET A 288 2.65 18.94 29.40
C MET A 288 3.03 18.52 30.82
N ASP A 289 3.32 17.24 31.01
CA ASP A 289 3.72 16.64 32.29
C ASP A 289 2.79 17.01 33.48
N GLY A 290 1.47 17.05 33.20
CA GLY A 290 0.46 17.38 34.20
C GLY A 290 0.31 18.87 34.51
N ARG A 291 1.14 19.74 33.94
CA ARG A 291 1.08 21.22 34.16
C ARG A 291 0.53 21.91 32.93
N ARG A 292 -0.32 22.92 33.12
CA ARG A 292 -0.77 23.82 32.06
C ARG A 292 0.35 24.78 31.69
N GLN A 293 0.68 24.85 30.41
CA GLN A 293 1.60 25.87 29.85
C GLN A 293 0.90 26.55 28.67
N THR A 294 0.97 27.89 28.67
CA THR A 294 0.51 28.69 27.53
C THR A 294 1.65 28.80 26.52
N VAL A 295 1.43 28.23 25.32
CA VAL A 295 2.40 28.32 24.21
C VAL A 295 1.82 29.23 23.14
N THR A 296 2.62 30.19 22.68
CA THR A 296 2.27 31.01 21.52
C THR A 296 2.78 30.31 20.25
N ARG A 297 1.87 30.00 19.34
CA ARG A 297 2.19 29.49 17.99
C ARG A 297 2.08 30.65 17.01
N GLU A 298 3.18 31.00 16.38
CA GLU A 298 3.22 31.98 15.30
C GLU A 298 3.11 31.29 13.95
N TYR A 299 2.30 31.85 13.07
CA TYR A 299 2.10 31.37 11.71
C TYR A 299 2.69 32.42 10.76
N GLY A 300 3.60 32.03 9.89
CA GLY A 300 4.24 32.95 8.93
C GLY A 300 3.24 33.67 7.98
N ASN A 301 2.03 33.11 7.84
CA ASN A 301 0.92 33.69 7.06
C ASN A 301 -0.38 33.58 7.85
N VAL A 302 -1.40 34.35 7.47
CA VAL A 302 -2.76 34.26 8.03
C VAL A 302 -3.30 32.85 7.84
N LYS A 303 -3.72 32.20 8.93
CA LYS A 303 -4.34 30.86 8.94
C LYS A 303 -5.79 30.95 9.36
N LYS A 304 -6.66 30.24 8.63
CA LYS A 304 -8.05 30.02 9.04
C LYS A 304 -8.07 28.90 10.08
N ILE A 305 -8.54 29.19 11.28
CA ILE A 305 -8.60 28.26 12.39
C ILE A 305 -10.05 28.01 12.75
N LEU A 306 -10.42 26.73 12.78
CA LEU A 306 -11.72 26.29 13.29
C LEU A 306 -11.66 26.23 14.81
N MET A 307 -12.56 26.96 15.44
CA MET A 307 -12.74 26.95 16.90
C MET A 307 -14.08 26.26 17.21
N ILE A 308 -13.99 25.21 18.03
CA ILE A 308 -15.17 24.47 18.49
C ILE A 308 -15.35 24.80 19.98
N PRO A 309 -16.43 25.48 20.38
CA PRO A 309 -16.74 25.74 21.78
C PRO A 309 -16.87 24.43 22.58
N THR A 310 -16.45 24.45 23.84
CA THR A 310 -16.49 23.27 24.71
C THR A 310 -17.92 22.74 24.97
N ASN A 311 -18.92 23.59 24.83
CA ASN A 311 -20.35 23.28 24.93
C ASN A 311 -21.00 22.97 23.58
N SER A 312 -20.21 22.84 22.51
CA SER A 312 -20.73 22.52 21.17
C SER A 312 -21.31 21.12 21.15
N ARG A 313 -22.42 20.97 20.44
CA ARG A 313 -23.05 19.65 20.13
C ARG A 313 -22.25 18.83 19.12
N LEU A 314 -21.31 19.46 18.45
CA LEU A 314 -20.58 18.87 17.31
C LEU A 314 -19.92 17.54 17.69
N PHE A 315 -19.23 17.46 18.83
CA PHE A 315 -18.57 16.23 19.25
C PHE A 315 -19.53 15.09 19.57
N ALA A 316 -20.69 15.42 20.19
CA ALA A 316 -21.73 14.42 20.48
C ALA A 316 -22.36 13.88 19.19
N LEU A 317 -22.68 14.75 18.24
CA LEU A 317 -23.21 14.39 16.93
C LEU A 317 -22.21 13.62 16.09
N TYR A 318 -20.92 14.00 16.14
CA TYR A 318 -19.84 13.29 15.49
C TYR A 318 -19.72 11.85 16.02
N ALA A 319 -19.71 11.68 17.34
CA ALA A 319 -19.66 10.34 17.96
C ALA A 319 -20.84 9.46 17.55
N LEU A 320 -22.05 10.01 17.56
CA LEU A 320 -23.26 9.31 17.12
C LEU A 320 -23.22 8.93 15.63
N HIS A 321 -22.68 9.80 14.78
CA HIS A 321 -22.54 9.53 13.35
C HIS A 321 -21.53 8.41 13.09
N LEU A 322 -20.39 8.42 13.76
CA LEU A 322 -19.40 7.34 13.67
C LEU A 322 -19.95 6.00 14.13
N GLN A 323 -20.73 5.98 15.21
CA GLN A 323 -21.34 4.76 15.72
C GLN A 323 -22.32 4.15 14.71
N LYS A 324 -23.20 4.97 14.11
CA LYS A 324 -24.12 4.55 13.05
C LYS A 324 -23.43 4.08 11.77
N THR A 325 -22.23 4.60 11.47
CA THR A 325 -21.46 4.21 10.27
C THR A 325 -20.73 2.88 10.49
N ARG A 326 -20.39 2.53 11.73
CA ARG A 326 -19.77 1.24 12.10
C ARG A 326 -20.76 0.08 12.19
N GLU A 327 -22.06 0.37 12.39
CA GLU A 327 -23.14 -0.63 12.49
C GLU A 327 -23.74 -0.99 11.11
N LYS A 328 -23.38 -0.29 10.04
CA LYS A 328 -23.70 -0.57 8.64
C LYS A 328 -22.56 -1.28 7.94
#